data_eee1eb3b746be553b6734ee3835cc53a
#
_entry.id   eee1eb3b746be553b6734ee3835cc53a
#
_cell.length_a   1.000
_cell.length_b   1.000
_cell.length_c   1.000
_cell.angle_alpha   90.00
_cell.angle_beta   90.00
_cell.angle_gamma   90.00
#
_symmetry.space_group_name_H-M   'P 1'
#
loop_
_entity.id
_entity.type
_entity.pdbx_description
1 polymer ?
#
loop_
_entity_poly.entity_id
_entity_poly.type
_entity_poly.pdbx_seq_one_letter_code
_entity_poly.pdbx_strand_id
1 'polypeptide(L)'
;MGLRTARRRGSYNAAVLVSDFDYRLPEELIAQEPLAVREASRMLRLDRRSGEAQDLCFRDFPELLRPGELVVFNNTRVFPARLYGRRSGSKSQPLSARNPASRDFLQGRIEVLLTKQISQEPNEWECLVRPGRKIGVGEKLFFGEQQELVAEVVHRGTFGERRVRFEPIPNFFELIEKIGHVPLPPYISREDRSADRDRYQTVYARERGSVAAPTAGLHFTPEILSQMKRRGVETAEITLHVGLGTFQPVRVEKVEEHKLHSEAYSISAEAAESINRAMDENRRVVAVGTTTVRTLEYAARNSPQVPAGRGEADLFIYPGFNFRVVSAMLTNFHLPQSTLLILVCALGGKEQVLAAYRHAVAERYRFYSYGDCMFVD
;
A
#
# COMPACT_ATOMS: atom_id res chain seq x y z
N MET A 1 -6.88 -18.68 56.62
CA MET A 1 -7.57 -19.44 55.55
C MET A 1 -7.99 -18.43 54.50
N GLY A 2 -7.11 -18.16 53.53
CA GLY A 2 -7.25 -17.11 52.55
C GLY A 2 -7.39 -17.73 51.13
N LEU A 3 -8.56 -17.59 50.56
CA LEU A 3 -8.87 -18.00 49.20
C LEU A 3 -8.21 -17.04 48.20
N ARG A 4 -7.17 -17.52 47.51
CA ARG A 4 -6.61 -16.87 46.30
C ARG A 4 -7.55 -17.14 45.14
N THR A 5 -8.25 -16.11 44.69
CA THR A 5 -8.98 -16.14 43.43
C THR A 5 -7.98 -16.19 42.27
N ALA A 6 -7.84 -17.33 41.63
CA ALA A 6 -7.11 -17.51 40.39
C ALA A 6 -7.87 -16.76 39.26
N ARG A 7 -7.27 -15.70 38.74
CA ARG A 7 -7.71 -15.09 37.47
C ARG A 7 -7.55 -16.14 36.37
N ARG A 8 -8.66 -16.62 35.82
CA ARG A 8 -8.71 -17.45 34.63
C ARG A 8 -8.05 -16.65 33.49
N ARG A 9 -6.88 -17.09 33.04
CA ARG A 9 -6.35 -16.75 31.72
C ARG A 9 -7.30 -17.41 30.71
N GLY A 10 -8.10 -16.60 30.01
CA GLY A 10 -8.89 -17.06 28.88
C GLY A 10 -7.95 -17.61 27.81
N SER A 11 -8.04 -18.89 27.52
CA SER A 11 -7.36 -19.53 26.40
C SER A 11 -8.03 -19.06 25.10
N TYR A 12 -7.41 -18.11 24.39
CA TYR A 12 -7.74 -17.83 23.00
C TYR A 12 -7.20 -18.98 22.13
N ASN A 13 -7.99 -20.05 22.01
CA ASN A 13 -7.71 -21.18 21.14
C ASN A 13 -8.72 -21.28 19.98
N ALA A 14 -9.48 -20.24 19.70
CA ALA A 14 -10.32 -20.18 18.50
C ALA A 14 -9.49 -19.56 17.37
N ALA A 15 -9.41 -20.25 16.23
CA ALA A 15 -8.79 -19.72 15.01
C ALA A 15 -9.47 -18.39 14.64
N VAL A 16 -8.69 -17.39 14.29
CA VAL A 16 -9.21 -16.09 13.85
C VAL A 16 -9.63 -16.21 12.39
N LEU A 17 -10.91 -16.04 12.10
CA LEU A 17 -11.43 -16.18 10.73
C LEU A 17 -11.38 -14.85 9.99
N VAL A 18 -11.08 -14.90 8.68
CA VAL A 18 -11.11 -13.72 7.80
C VAL A 18 -12.50 -13.12 7.75
N SER A 19 -13.56 -13.95 7.81
CA SER A 19 -14.95 -13.52 7.87
C SER A 19 -15.31 -12.71 9.13
N ASP A 20 -14.50 -12.78 10.20
CA ASP A 20 -14.70 -11.97 11.41
C ASP A 20 -14.43 -10.48 11.18
N PHE A 21 -13.78 -10.14 10.07
CA PHE A 21 -13.42 -8.77 9.67
C PHE A 21 -14.27 -8.27 8.52
N ASP A 22 -15.54 -8.70 8.50
CA ASP A 22 -16.50 -8.30 7.47
C ASP A 22 -17.36 -7.13 7.92
N TYR A 23 -17.74 -6.30 6.97
CA TYR A 23 -18.71 -5.25 7.11
C TYR A 23 -19.34 -4.91 5.75
N ARG A 24 -20.54 -4.39 5.72
CA ARG A 24 -21.20 -3.99 4.48
C ARG A 24 -20.66 -2.64 4.02
N LEU A 25 -20.02 -2.59 2.86
CA LEU A 25 -19.55 -1.38 2.20
C LEU A 25 -20.36 -1.13 0.92
N PRO A 26 -21.17 -0.06 0.86
CA PRO A 26 -21.82 0.38 -0.38
C PRO A 26 -20.79 0.85 -1.40
N GLU A 27 -20.96 0.44 -2.67
CA GLU A 27 -19.99 0.72 -3.75
C GLU A 27 -19.82 2.21 -4.02
N GLU A 28 -20.91 2.99 -3.86
CA GLU A 28 -20.92 4.44 -4.04
C GLU A 28 -20.05 5.21 -3.01
N LEU A 29 -19.64 4.58 -1.92
CA LEU A 29 -18.71 5.17 -0.96
C LEU A 29 -17.24 5.01 -1.35
N ILE A 30 -16.95 4.19 -2.36
CA ILE A 30 -15.58 4.01 -2.87
C ILE A 30 -15.19 5.24 -3.69
N ALA A 31 -14.25 6.02 -3.18
CA ALA A 31 -13.82 7.26 -3.80
C ALA A 31 -13.11 7.01 -5.15
N GLN A 32 -13.68 7.52 -6.23
CA GLN A 32 -13.10 7.43 -7.57
C GLN A 32 -12.15 8.58 -7.89
N GLU A 33 -12.26 9.68 -7.17
CA GLU A 33 -11.50 10.92 -7.39
C GLU A 33 -11.02 11.50 -6.06
N PRO A 34 -9.82 12.12 -6.02
CA PRO A 34 -9.38 12.85 -4.84
C PRO A 34 -10.21 14.12 -4.64
N LEU A 35 -10.31 14.59 -3.40
CA LEU A 35 -10.86 15.91 -3.11
C LEU A 35 -9.96 16.99 -3.72
N ALA A 36 -10.51 18.14 -4.10
CA ALA A 36 -9.72 19.26 -4.63
C ALA A 36 -8.64 19.71 -3.63
N VAL A 37 -9.00 19.79 -2.35
CA VAL A 37 -8.13 20.16 -1.23
C VAL A 37 -7.82 18.92 -0.41
N ARG A 38 -6.53 18.55 -0.26
CA ARG A 38 -6.09 17.31 0.39
C ARG A 38 -6.52 17.23 1.85
N GLU A 39 -6.29 18.28 2.62
CA GLU A 39 -6.60 18.38 4.04
C GLU A 39 -8.09 18.58 4.36
N ALA A 40 -8.95 18.71 3.35
CA ALA A 40 -10.40 18.76 3.54
C ALA A 40 -11.06 17.37 3.70
N SER A 41 -10.28 16.30 3.67
CA SER A 41 -10.77 14.94 3.96
C SER A 41 -11.37 14.90 5.37
N ARG A 42 -12.42 14.12 5.54
CA ARG A 42 -12.91 13.78 6.88
C ARG A 42 -11.92 12.83 7.55
N MET A 43 -11.87 12.89 8.86
CA MET A 43 -11.04 12.03 9.69
C MET A 43 -11.86 11.51 10.85
N LEU A 44 -11.93 10.19 11.00
CA LEU A 44 -12.54 9.55 12.17
C LEU A 44 -11.44 9.23 13.18
N ARG A 45 -11.44 9.92 14.33
CA ARG A 45 -10.56 9.57 15.44
C ARG A 45 -11.19 8.44 16.25
N LEU A 46 -10.45 7.38 16.50
CA LEU A 46 -10.82 6.29 17.39
C LEU A 46 -9.85 6.23 18.57
N ASP A 47 -10.33 6.57 19.76
CA ASP A 47 -9.64 6.26 21.01
C ASP A 47 -9.78 4.75 21.30
N ARG A 48 -8.69 4.01 21.12
CA ARG A 48 -8.70 2.54 21.27
C ARG A 48 -8.90 2.05 22.71
N ARG A 49 -8.75 2.94 23.71
CA ARG A 49 -8.94 2.60 25.12
C ARG A 49 -10.40 2.69 25.53
N SER A 50 -11.06 3.79 25.15
CA SER A 50 -12.49 4.01 25.44
C SER A 50 -13.40 3.38 24.39
N GLY A 51 -12.92 3.22 23.14
CA GLY A 51 -13.73 2.86 21.98
C GLY A 51 -14.53 4.03 21.41
N GLU A 52 -14.32 5.25 21.92
CA GLU A 52 -15.00 6.47 21.47
C GLU A 52 -14.52 6.86 20.08
N ALA A 53 -15.47 7.12 19.18
CA ALA A 53 -15.21 7.61 17.83
C ALA A 53 -15.68 9.06 17.72
N GLN A 54 -14.81 9.91 17.13
CA GLN A 54 -15.06 11.33 16.94
C GLN A 54 -14.90 11.73 15.48
N ASP A 55 -15.90 12.37 14.90
CA ASP A 55 -15.86 12.92 13.55
C ASP A 55 -15.10 14.25 13.53
N LEU A 56 -14.02 14.31 12.73
CA LEU A 56 -13.11 15.44 12.59
C LEU A 56 -12.84 15.71 11.10
N CYS A 57 -12.06 16.75 10.84
CA CYS A 57 -11.45 17.02 9.54
C CYS A 57 -9.96 16.75 9.63
N PHE A 58 -9.32 16.26 8.55
CA PHE A 58 -7.89 15.97 8.56
C PHE A 58 -7.04 17.23 8.88
N ARG A 59 -7.51 18.41 8.53
CA ARG A 59 -6.83 19.67 8.90
C ARG A 59 -6.60 19.82 10.40
N ASP A 60 -7.40 19.13 11.23
CA ASP A 60 -7.32 19.15 12.69
C ASP A 60 -6.28 18.14 13.23
N PHE A 61 -5.71 17.29 12.36
CA PHE A 61 -4.76 16.26 12.74
C PHE A 61 -3.56 16.77 13.55
N PRO A 62 -2.93 17.93 13.20
CA PRO A 62 -1.85 18.48 14.01
C PRO A 62 -2.23 18.80 15.47
N GLU A 63 -3.51 19.05 15.74
CA GLU A 63 -4.01 19.36 17.09
C GLU A 63 -4.11 18.14 17.99
N LEU A 64 -4.22 16.93 17.40
CA LEU A 64 -4.23 15.65 18.11
C LEU A 64 -2.84 15.16 18.52
N LEU A 65 -1.79 15.83 17.99
CA LEU A 65 -0.41 15.51 18.27
C LEU A 65 0.15 16.39 19.41
N ARG A 66 0.99 15.79 20.23
CA ARG A 66 1.66 16.51 21.36
C ARG A 66 3.08 16.90 20.98
N PRO A 67 3.62 17.96 21.53
CA PRO A 67 5.04 18.30 21.40
C PRO A 67 5.92 17.10 21.78
N GLY A 68 6.95 16.84 20.98
CA GLY A 68 7.87 15.72 21.17
C GLY A 68 7.41 14.38 20.65
N GLU A 69 6.15 14.21 20.20
CA GLU A 69 5.76 12.97 19.51
C GLU A 69 6.46 12.84 18.17
N LEU A 70 6.71 11.60 17.75
CA LEU A 70 7.36 11.30 16.47
C LEU A 70 6.33 10.77 15.47
N VAL A 71 6.20 11.43 14.32
CA VAL A 71 5.39 10.96 13.18
C VAL A 71 6.30 10.37 12.13
N VAL A 72 6.06 9.10 11.75
CA VAL A 72 6.86 8.38 10.77
C VAL A 72 6.11 8.22 9.46
N PHE A 73 6.74 8.64 8.37
CA PHE A 73 6.21 8.63 7.01
C PHE A 73 6.89 7.57 6.13
N ASN A 74 6.17 7.09 5.12
CA ASN A 74 6.75 6.33 4.01
C ASN A 74 6.96 7.27 2.82
N ASN A 75 8.22 7.57 2.49
CA ASN A 75 8.61 8.52 1.45
C ASN A 75 8.73 7.92 0.05
N THR A 76 8.21 6.71 -0.14
CA THR A 76 8.24 6.07 -1.46
C THR A 76 7.51 6.89 -2.50
N ARG A 77 8.06 6.90 -3.74
CA ARG A 77 7.50 7.60 -4.89
C ARG A 77 6.95 6.61 -5.90
N VAL A 78 5.69 6.79 -6.27
CA VAL A 78 5.05 6.05 -7.36
C VAL A 78 5.63 6.49 -8.69
N PHE A 79 5.94 5.55 -9.57
CA PHE A 79 6.29 5.83 -10.95
C PHE A 79 5.18 5.31 -11.88
N PRO A 80 5.04 5.82 -13.11
CA PRO A 80 3.97 5.40 -14.03
C PRO A 80 4.25 4.01 -14.60
N ALA A 81 4.10 3.01 -13.73
CA ALA A 81 4.48 1.62 -13.92
C ALA A 81 3.57 0.84 -14.87
N ARG A 82 2.41 1.39 -15.26
CA ARG A 82 1.46 0.73 -16.16
C ARG A 82 1.75 1.13 -17.60
N LEU A 83 2.07 0.14 -18.42
CA LEU A 83 2.40 0.31 -19.83
C LEU A 83 1.32 -0.33 -20.70
N TYR A 84 0.85 0.40 -21.70
CA TYR A 84 0.01 -0.15 -22.74
C TYR A 84 0.83 -0.32 -24.02
N GLY A 85 0.65 -1.46 -24.67
CA GLY A 85 1.43 -1.78 -25.85
C GLY A 85 0.77 -2.84 -26.73
N ARG A 86 1.59 -3.43 -27.60
CA ARG A 86 1.22 -4.51 -28.49
C ARG A 86 2.22 -5.65 -28.36
N ARG A 87 1.83 -6.86 -28.76
CA ARG A 87 2.71 -8.03 -28.80
C ARG A 87 3.04 -8.43 -30.24
N SER A 88 4.17 -9.10 -30.44
CA SER A 88 4.58 -9.60 -31.74
C SER A 88 3.67 -10.69 -32.31
N GLY A 89 3.04 -11.48 -31.44
CA GLY A 89 2.23 -12.63 -31.84
C GLY A 89 3.02 -13.82 -32.37
N SER A 90 4.36 -13.80 -32.27
CA SER A 90 5.27 -14.77 -32.89
C SER A 90 5.15 -16.19 -32.36
N LYS A 91 4.64 -16.35 -31.14
CA LYS A 91 4.41 -17.67 -30.49
C LYS A 91 2.95 -18.05 -30.30
N SER A 92 2.05 -17.34 -30.96
CA SER A 92 0.65 -17.73 -31.06
C SER A 92 0.56 -18.95 -31.99
N GLN A 93 -0.37 -19.87 -31.73
CA GLN A 93 -0.60 -20.99 -32.62
C GLN A 93 -0.74 -20.51 -34.09
N PRO A 94 -0.23 -21.28 -35.07
CA PRO A 94 -0.32 -20.88 -36.48
C PRO A 94 -1.76 -20.53 -36.82
N LEU A 95 -1.92 -19.37 -37.45
CA LEU A 95 -3.21 -18.83 -37.83
C LEU A 95 -3.92 -19.85 -38.75
N SER A 96 -5.12 -20.24 -38.38
CA SER A 96 -5.98 -20.96 -39.29
C SER A 96 -6.25 -20.03 -40.50
N ALA A 97 -5.93 -20.50 -41.69
CA ALA A 97 -6.27 -19.79 -42.93
C ALA A 97 -7.77 -19.48 -43.05
N ARG A 98 -8.61 -20.11 -42.20
CA ARG A 98 -10.07 -19.96 -42.19
C ARG A 98 -10.59 -18.82 -41.27
N ASN A 99 -9.72 -18.15 -40.52
CA ASN A 99 -10.13 -17.03 -39.61
C ASN A 99 -9.16 -15.85 -39.69
N PRO A 100 -9.32 -14.91 -40.64
CA PRO A 100 -8.49 -13.73 -40.75
C PRO A 100 -8.54 -12.78 -39.56
N ALA A 101 -9.67 -12.72 -38.81
CA ALA A 101 -9.84 -11.90 -37.61
C ALA A 101 -8.92 -12.33 -36.47
N SER A 102 -8.31 -13.53 -36.54
CA SER A 102 -7.34 -13.96 -35.53
C SER A 102 -6.04 -13.14 -35.56
N ARG A 103 -5.69 -12.45 -36.64
CA ARG A 103 -4.50 -11.59 -36.75
C ARG A 103 -4.64 -10.32 -35.93
N ASP A 104 -5.78 -9.62 -36.06
CA ASP A 104 -6.04 -8.40 -35.29
C ASP A 104 -6.09 -8.67 -33.79
N PHE A 105 -6.63 -9.82 -33.41
CA PHE A 105 -6.65 -10.26 -32.03
C PHE A 105 -5.27 -10.62 -31.46
N LEU A 106 -4.33 -11.08 -32.30
CA LEU A 106 -2.94 -11.38 -31.90
C LEU A 106 -2.12 -10.09 -31.65
N GLN A 107 -2.44 -9.01 -32.36
CA GLN A 107 -1.84 -7.68 -32.19
C GLN A 107 -2.62 -6.80 -31.21
N GLY A 108 -3.62 -7.37 -30.51
CA GLY A 108 -4.45 -6.64 -29.57
C GLY A 108 -3.63 -5.94 -28.48
N ARG A 109 -4.20 -4.87 -27.97
CA ARG A 109 -3.66 -4.08 -26.84
C ARG A 109 -3.32 -5.01 -25.68
N ILE A 110 -2.14 -4.85 -25.14
CA ILE A 110 -1.69 -5.50 -23.90
C ILE A 110 -1.48 -4.45 -22.83
N GLU A 111 -1.65 -4.86 -21.59
CA GLU A 111 -1.29 -4.09 -20.40
C GLU A 111 -0.16 -4.83 -19.67
N VAL A 112 0.89 -4.10 -19.36
CA VAL A 112 2.01 -4.57 -18.53
C VAL A 112 2.15 -3.64 -17.35
N LEU A 113 2.04 -4.18 -16.15
CA LEU A 113 2.26 -3.45 -14.91
C LEU A 113 3.57 -3.90 -14.31
N LEU A 114 4.59 -3.05 -14.34
CA LEU A 114 5.90 -3.30 -13.75
C LEU A 114 5.74 -3.31 -12.21
N THR A 115 6.24 -4.36 -11.55
CA THR A 115 6.03 -4.53 -10.10
C THR A 115 7.31 -4.49 -9.28
N LYS A 116 8.40 -5.07 -9.79
CA LYS A 116 9.69 -5.11 -9.10
C LYS A 116 10.82 -5.15 -10.13
N GLN A 117 11.80 -4.28 -9.99
CA GLN A 117 13.04 -4.40 -10.76
C GLN A 117 13.91 -5.51 -10.18
N ILE A 118 14.27 -6.48 -11.02
CA ILE A 118 15.10 -7.64 -10.62
C ILE A 118 16.57 -7.35 -10.87
N SER A 119 16.88 -6.72 -12.01
CA SER A 119 18.24 -6.34 -12.40
C SER A 119 18.21 -5.04 -13.19
N GLN A 120 19.29 -4.27 -13.11
CA GLN A 120 19.50 -3.08 -13.95
C GLN A 120 20.21 -3.44 -15.26
N GLU A 121 21.17 -4.39 -15.21
CA GLU A 121 21.92 -4.89 -16.36
C GLU A 121 21.98 -6.43 -16.32
N PRO A 122 21.20 -7.12 -17.18
CA PRO A 122 20.19 -6.59 -18.09
C PRO A 122 18.98 -6.00 -17.34
N ASN A 123 18.29 -5.01 -17.95
CA ASN A 123 17.12 -4.37 -17.33
C ASN A 123 15.92 -5.32 -17.31
N GLU A 124 15.76 -6.03 -16.18
CA GLU A 124 14.73 -7.04 -15.99
C GLU A 124 13.74 -6.63 -14.89
N TRP A 125 12.45 -6.90 -15.18
CA TRP A 125 11.35 -6.57 -14.28
C TRP A 125 10.40 -7.74 -14.09
N GLU A 126 9.95 -7.97 -12.88
CA GLU A 126 8.70 -8.66 -12.62
C GLU A 126 7.54 -7.75 -12.97
N CYS A 127 6.50 -8.32 -13.56
CA CYS A 127 5.32 -7.58 -14.00
C CYS A 127 4.07 -8.47 -14.01
N LEU A 128 2.90 -7.82 -13.98
CA LEU A 128 1.63 -8.45 -14.34
C LEU A 128 1.27 -8.07 -15.77
N VAL A 129 0.78 -9.06 -16.53
CA VAL A 129 0.43 -8.86 -17.93
C VAL A 129 -1.01 -9.25 -18.19
N ARG A 130 -1.73 -8.41 -18.95
CA ARG A 130 -3.08 -8.70 -19.46
C ARG A 130 -3.12 -8.56 -20.99
N PRO A 131 -3.70 -9.55 -21.69
CA PRO A 131 -4.24 -10.84 -21.25
C PRO A 131 -3.14 -11.87 -20.97
N GLY A 132 -3.01 -12.34 -19.71
CA GLY A 132 -1.90 -13.19 -19.28
C GLY A 132 -1.80 -14.56 -19.96
N ARG A 133 -2.93 -15.17 -20.40
CA ARG A 133 -2.93 -16.50 -21.00
C ARG A 133 -2.22 -16.58 -22.35
N LYS A 134 -2.15 -15.48 -23.09
CA LYS A 134 -1.70 -15.42 -24.49
C LYS A 134 -0.26 -14.94 -24.65
N ILE A 135 0.42 -14.57 -23.58
CA ILE A 135 1.77 -14.00 -23.62
C ILE A 135 2.72 -15.01 -22.97
N GLY A 136 3.54 -15.65 -23.80
CA GLY A 136 4.51 -16.68 -23.42
C GLY A 136 5.95 -16.20 -23.44
N VAL A 137 6.86 -17.05 -22.98
CA VAL A 137 8.31 -16.79 -23.00
C VAL A 137 8.80 -16.64 -24.45
N GLY A 138 9.63 -15.61 -24.68
CA GLY A 138 10.16 -15.21 -25.99
C GLY A 138 9.20 -14.35 -26.82
N GLU A 139 8.02 -13.98 -26.28
CA GLU A 139 7.15 -12.99 -26.92
C GLU A 139 7.77 -11.60 -26.80
N LYS A 140 7.84 -10.85 -27.90
CA LYS A 140 8.24 -9.44 -27.88
C LYS A 140 7.04 -8.55 -27.63
N LEU A 141 7.24 -7.54 -26.80
CA LEU A 141 6.28 -6.54 -26.38
C LEU A 141 6.78 -5.16 -26.80
N PHE A 142 5.91 -4.35 -27.39
CA PHE A 142 6.23 -3.04 -27.95
C PHE A 142 5.37 -1.98 -27.26
N PHE A 143 5.99 -0.91 -26.74
CA PHE A 143 5.34 0.16 -26.02
C PHE A 143 5.70 1.52 -26.60
N GLY A 144 4.81 2.48 -26.44
CA GLY A 144 4.88 3.80 -27.04
C GLY A 144 4.28 3.82 -28.45
N GLU A 145 3.96 5.00 -28.97
CA GLU A 145 3.32 5.18 -30.28
C GLU A 145 4.23 4.75 -31.43
N GLN A 146 5.53 5.00 -31.29
CA GLN A 146 6.57 4.66 -32.27
C GLN A 146 7.36 3.39 -31.88
N GLN A 147 6.86 2.62 -30.90
CA GLN A 147 7.52 1.42 -30.36
C GLN A 147 8.90 1.73 -29.73
N GLU A 148 8.99 2.87 -29.05
CA GLU A 148 10.24 3.37 -28.46
C GLU A 148 10.81 2.48 -27.37
N LEU A 149 9.97 1.62 -26.79
CA LEU A 149 10.36 0.68 -25.74
C LEU A 149 9.98 -0.74 -26.15
N VAL A 150 10.97 -1.62 -26.18
CA VAL A 150 10.81 -3.03 -26.52
C VAL A 150 11.22 -3.91 -25.34
N ALA A 151 10.42 -4.93 -25.06
CA ALA A 151 10.74 -5.93 -24.06
C ALA A 151 10.51 -7.35 -24.59
N GLU A 152 11.24 -8.31 -24.05
CA GLU A 152 11.04 -9.75 -24.26
C GLU A 152 10.56 -10.41 -22.95
N VAL A 153 9.58 -11.29 -23.08
CA VAL A 153 9.16 -12.12 -21.93
C VAL A 153 10.18 -13.23 -21.72
N VAL A 154 10.91 -13.18 -20.60
CA VAL A 154 11.98 -14.14 -20.30
C VAL A 154 11.54 -15.23 -19.32
N HIS A 155 10.46 -15.00 -18.53
CA HIS A 155 9.93 -15.98 -17.60
C HIS A 155 8.40 -15.83 -17.46
N ARG A 156 7.74 -16.96 -17.19
CA ARG A 156 6.30 -17.05 -16.96
C ARG A 156 6.02 -17.61 -15.58
N GLY A 157 5.40 -16.80 -14.71
CA GLY A 157 4.84 -17.18 -13.42
C GLY A 157 3.36 -17.56 -13.51
N THR A 158 2.69 -17.56 -12.38
CA THR A 158 1.26 -17.85 -12.20
C THR A 158 0.43 -16.56 -12.29
N PHE A 159 -0.89 -16.68 -12.43
CA PHE A 159 -1.86 -15.54 -12.34
C PHE A 159 -1.54 -14.27 -13.14
N GLY A 160 -0.86 -14.41 -14.28
CA GLY A 160 -0.48 -13.25 -15.12
C GLY A 160 0.91 -12.71 -14.86
N GLU A 161 1.62 -13.23 -13.87
CA GLU A 161 3.00 -12.84 -13.59
C GLU A 161 3.93 -13.21 -14.74
N ARG A 162 4.82 -12.29 -15.07
CA ARG A 162 5.89 -12.46 -16.05
C ARG A 162 7.16 -11.79 -15.53
N ARG A 163 8.29 -12.23 -16.09
CA ARG A 163 9.50 -11.43 -16.07
C ARG A 163 9.77 -10.99 -17.49
N VAL A 164 10.01 -9.69 -17.66
CA VAL A 164 10.34 -9.09 -18.94
C VAL A 164 11.74 -8.49 -18.89
N ARG A 165 12.46 -8.59 -20.00
CA ARG A 165 13.76 -7.94 -20.21
C ARG A 165 13.57 -6.85 -21.26
N PHE A 166 13.89 -5.62 -20.90
CA PHE A 166 13.88 -4.51 -21.82
C PHE A 166 15.17 -4.47 -22.64
N GLU A 167 15.03 -4.10 -23.91
CA GLU A 167 16.20 -3.77 -24.73
C GLU A 167 16.92 -2.56 -24.12
N PRO A 168 18.27 -2.53 -24.18
CA PRO A 168 19.04 -1.41 -23.62
C PRO A 168 18.63 -0.09 -24.26
N ILE A 169 18.23 0.87 -23.43
CA ILE A 169 17.93 2.24 -23.85
C ILE A 169 18.58 3.23 -22.88
N PRO A 170 19.07 4.38 -23.35
CA PRO A 170 19.40 5.49 -22.49
C PRO A 170 18.15 5.95 -21.75
N ASN A 171 18.30 6.35 -20.46
CA ASN A 171 17.23 7.04 -19.71
C ASN A 171 15.89 6.28 -19.64
N PHE A 172 15.93 4.98 -19.31
CA PHE A 172 14.75 4.12 -19.20
C PHE A 172 13.61 4.79 -18.40
N PHE A 173 13.90 5.37 -17.26
CA PHE A 173 12.87 5.99 -16.42
C PHE A 173 12.28 7.28 -17.01
N GLU A 174 13.04 8.04 -17.78
CA GLU A 174 12.51 9.22 -18.49
C GLU A 174 11.50 8.81 -19.56
N LEU A 175 11.79 7.71 -20.26
CA LEU A 175 10.84 7.16 -21.22
C LEU A 175 9.60 6.61 -20.51
N ILE A 176 9.75 5.88 -19.40
CA ILE A 176 8.60 5.42 -18.59
C ILE A 176 7.75 6.59 -18.10
N GLU A 177 8.35 7.69 -17.65
CA GLU A 177 7.60 8.91 -17.28
C GLU A 177 6.83 9.50 -18.45
N LYS A 178 7.31 9.35 -19.68
CA LYS A 178 6.64 9.86 -20.89
C LYS A 178 5.48 8.98 -21.33
N ILE A 179 5.69 7.65 -21.47
CA ILE A 179 4.73 6.72 -22.07
C ILE A 179 3.90 5.93 -21.06
N GLY A 180 4.30 5.90 -19.79
CA GLY A 180 3.65 5.14 -18.75
C GLY A 180 2.46 5.86 -18.14
N HIS A 181 1.61 5.06 -17.50
CA HIS A 181 0.38 5.46 -16.83
C HIS A 181 0.49 5.22 -15.32
N VAL A 182 -0.17 6.09 -14.55
CA VAL A 182 -0.24 5.93 -13.08
C VAL A 182 -0.98 4.62 -12.77
N PRO A 183 -0.38 3.73 -11.96
CA PRO A 183 -0.96 2.44 -11.65
C PRO A 183 -2.09 2.55 -10.60
N LEU A 184 -3.18 3.25 -10.95
CA LEU A 184 -4.33 3.37 -10.05
C LEU A 184 -4.83 1.98 -9.64
N PRO A 185 -5.26 1.80 -8.37
CA PRO A 185 -5.79 0.53 -7.88
C PRO A 185 -7.04 0.07 -8.63
N PRO A 186 -7.33 -1.25 -8.66
CA PRO A 186 -8.40 -1.81 -9.50
C PRO A 186 -9.83 -1.37 -9.10
N TYR A 187 -10.04 -0.84 -7.90
CA TYR A 187 -11.32 -0.29 -7.45
C TYR A 187 -11.58 1.14 -7.94
N ILE A 188 -10.57 1.80 -8.52
CA ILE A 188 -10.75 3.03 -9.30
C ILE A 188 -11.02 2.59 -10.73
N SER A 189 -12.28 2.66 -11.15
CA SER A 189 -12.78 2.07 -12.40
C SER A 189 -12.65 3.00 -13.62
N ARG A 190 -11.77 4.00 -13.56
CA ARG A 190 -11.44 4.91 -14.64
C ARG A 190 -9.98 4.81 -15.06
N GLU A 191 -9.68 5.28 -16.26
CA GLU A 191 -8.29 5.50 -16.67
C GLU A 191 -7.65 6.63 -15.84
N ASP A 192 -6.32 6.59 -15.75
CA ASP A 192 -5.56 7.67 -15.12
C ASP A 192 -5.62 8.96 -15.97
N ARG A 193 -5.51 10.08 -15.26
CA ARG A 193 -5.45 11.43 -15.85
C ARG A 193 -4.12 12.06 -15.53
N SER A 194 -3.74 13.11 -16.25
CA SER A 194 -2.50 13.86 -15.97
C SER A 194 -2.40 14.31 -14.51
N ALA A 195 -3.52 14.73 -13.92
CA ALA A 195 -3.59 15.14 -12.51
C ALA A 195 -3.27 14.00 -11.53
N ASP A 196 -3.49 12.73 -11.88
CA ASP A 196 -3.18 11.61 -10.98
C ASP A 196 -1.68 11.45 -10.75
N ARG A 197 -0.81 11.95 -11.64
CA ARG A 197 0.65 11.97 -11.44
C ARG A 197 1.05 12.71 -10.17
N ASP A 198 0.35 13.81 -9.87
CA ASP A 198 0.57 14.59 -8.66
C ASP A 198 -0.37 14.18 -7.52
N ARG A 199 -1.61 13.81 -7.86
CA ARG A 199 -2.63 13.52 -6.85
C ARG A 199 -2.47 12.14 -6.21
N TYR A 200 -1.97 11.14 -6.95
CA TYR A 200 -1.63 9.81 -6.44
C TYR A 200 -0.17 9.75 -5.94
N GLN A 201 0.27 10.84 -5.29
CA GLN A 201 1.61 11.02 -4.77
C GLN A 201 1.57 11.83 -3.47
N THR A 202 2.39 11.47 -2.47
CA THR A 202 2.54 12.27 -1.25
C THR A 202 3.41 13.49 -1.52
N VAL A 203 3.22 14.57 -0.74
CA VAL A 203 4.02 15.80 -0.87
C VAL A 203 5.48 15.62 -0.45
N TYR A 204 5.80 14.52 0.22
CA TYR A 204 7.14 14.16 0.69
C TYR A 204 7.72 12.94 -0.06
N ALA A 205 7.11 12.49 -1.15
CA ALA A 205 7.60 11.37 -1.94
C ALA A 205 8.96 11.66 -2.60
N ARG A 206 9.95 10.78 -2.38
CA ARG A 206 11.31 10.94 -2.93
C ARG A 206 11.85 9.66 -3.57
N GLU A 207 11.80 8.54 -2.86
CA GLU A 207 12.41 7.28 -3.25
C GLU A 207 11.55 6.55 -4.27
N ARG A 208 11.96 6.58 -5.55
CA ARG A 208 11.23 5.92 -6.66
C ARG A 208 11.30 4.40 -6.53
N GLY A 209 10.19 3.72 -6.80
CA GLY A 209 10.16 2.24 -6.83
C GLY A 209 8.80 1.63 -6.51
N SER A 210 7.82 2.43 -6.14
CA SER A 210 6.50 1.94 -5.75
C SER A 210 5.51 1.91 -6.90
N VAL A 211 4.63 0.92 -6.90
CA VAL A 211 3.47 0.83 -7.81
C VAL A 211 2.17 1.27 -7.14
N ALA A 212 2.22 1.61 -5.85
CA ALA A 212 1.07 2.17 -5.14
C ALA A 212 1.53 3.25 -4.15
N ALA A 213 0.75 4.31 -4.01
CA ALA A 213 1.03 5.37 -3.05
C ALA A 213 0.76 4.90 -1.61
N PRO A 214 1.51 5.39 -0.61
CA PRO A 214 1.14 5.27 0.80
C PRO A 214 -0.04 6.20 1.09
N THR A 215 -1.26 5.70 0.86
CA THR A 215 -2.47 6.52 0.66
C THR A 215 -2.86 7.38 1.85
N ALA A 216 -2.55 6.96 3.09
CA ALA A 216 -2.74 7.81 4.28
C ALA A 216 -1.91 9.10 4.23
N GLY A 217 -0.82 9.11 3.47
CA GLY A 217 0.01 10.29 3.24
C GLY A 217 -0.56 11.28 2.23
N LEU A 218 -1.57 10.90 1.46
CA LEU A 218 -2.17 11.76 0.43
C LEU A 218 -2.95 12.95 1.00
N HIS A 219 -3.31 12.89 2.28
CA HIS A 219 -4.01 13.95 2.99
C HIS A 219 -3.11 15.13 3.36
N PHE A 220 -1.80 14.88 3.49
CA PHE A 220 -0.84 15.89 3.92
C PHE A 220 -0.59 16.94 2.85
N THR A 221 -0.39 18.17 3.33
CA THR A 221 0.09 19.31 2.56
C THR A 221 1.35 19.87 3.23
N PRO A 222 2.16 20.72 2.54
CA PRO A 222 3.29 21.39 3.16
C PRO A 222 2.87 22.22 4.39
N GLU A 223 1.66 22.79 4.38
CA GLU A 223 1.09 23.59 5.46
C GLU A 223 0.85 22.75 6.71
N ILE A 224 0.25 21.54 6.56
CA ILE A 224 0.04 20.58 7.66
C ILE A 224 1.38 20.16 8.27
N LEU A 225 2.36 19.81 7.44
CA LEU A 225 3.71 19.46 7.92
C LEU A 225 4.37 20.62 8.68
N SER A 226 4.21 21.85 8.17
CA SER A 226 4.70 23.07 8.84
C SER A 226 3.99 23.32 10.17
N GLN A 227 2.68 23.07 10.26
CA GLN A 227 1.92 23.19 11.52
C GLN A 227 2.42 22.19 12.56
N MET A 228 2.60 20.91 12.17
CA MET A 228 3.17 19.89 13.05
C MET A 228 4.53 20.31 13.61
N LYS A 229 5.44 20.79 12.73
CA LYS A 229 6.76 21.28 13.14
C LYS A 229 6.67 22.44 14.13
N ARG A 230 5.79 23.43 13.89
CA ARG A 230 5.60 24.57 14.82
C ARG A 230 5.07 24.13 16.19
N ARG A 231 4.35 23.02 16.26
CA ARG A 231 3.87 22.42 17.52
C ARG A 231 4.93 21.58 18.24
N GLY A 232 6.14 21.47 17.68
CA GLY A 232 7.22 20.67 18.26
C GLY A 232 7.07 19.16 18.03
N VAL A 233 6.30 18.76 17.02
CA VAL A 233 6.20 17.36 16.57
C VAL A 233 7.41 17.02 15.70
N GLU A 234 8.11 15.94 16.06
CA GLU A 234 9.23 15.42 15.27
C GLU A 234 8.73 14.53 14.13
N THR A 235 9.50 14.47 13.04
CA THR A 235 9.18 13.62 11.90
C THR A 235 10.37 12.78 11.48
N ALA A 236 10.12 11.53 11.07
CA ALA A 236 11.11 10.65 10.44
C ALA A 236 10.52 10.04 9.17
N GLU A 237 11.37 9.64 8.26
CA GLU A 237 10.97 9.02 7.01
C GLU A 237 11.64 7.68 6.83
N ILE A 238 10.84 6.68 6.43
CA ILE A 238 11.29 5.38 5.97
C ILE A 238 10.88 5.19 4.53
N THR A 239 11.45 4.22 3.85
CA THR A 239 11.04 3.81 2.51
C THR A 239 10.50 2.39 2.56
N LEU A 240 9.31 2.15 2.03
CA LEU A 240 8.82 0.83 1.67
C LEU A 240 8.15 0.94 0.30
N HIS A 241 8.64 0.16 -0.65
CA HIS A 241 8.06 0.12 -1.98
C HIS A 241 6.84 -0.80 -1.98
N VAL A 242 5.65 -0.17 -2.04
CA VAL A 242 4.38 -0.87 -1.99
C VAL A 242 4.16 -1.67 -3.26
N GLY A 243 4.04 -2.97 -3.11
CA GLY A 243 3.71 -3.90 -4.19
C GLY A 243 2.21 -4.13 -4.36
N LEU A 244 1.85 -4.91 -5.37
CA LEU A 244 0.45 -5.27 -5.65
C LEU A 244 -0.18 -6.19 -4.60
N GLY A 245 0.63 -6.88 -3.81
CA GLY A 245 0.15 -7.79 -2.75
C GLY A 245 -0.76 -7.11 -1.74
N THR A 246 -0.57 -5.80 -1.53
CA THR A 246 -1.40 -4.98 -0.62
C THR A 246 -2.87 -4.89 -1.06
N PHE A 247 -3.16 -5.05 -2.37
CA PHE A 247 -4.52 -4.99 -2.91
C PHE A 247 -5.11 -6.37 -3.24
N GLN A 248 -4.38 -7.45 -2.96
CA GLN A 248 -4.90 -8.79 -3.21
C GLN A 248 -5.88 -9.19 -2.10
N PRO A 249 -7.04 -9.78 -2.46
CA PRO A 249 -7.97 -10.30 -1.47
C PRO A 249 -7.36 -11.49 -0.72
N VAL A 250 -7.67 -11.61 0.56
CA VAL A 250 -7.33 -12.79 1.35
C VAL A 250 -8.14 -13.98 0.82
N ARG A 251 -7.46 -15.11 0.53
CA ARG A 251 -8.09 -16.30 -0.09
C ARG A 251 -8.11 -17.51 0.83
N VAL A 252 -7.80 -17.31 2.10
CA VAL A 252 -7.82 -18.35 3.13
C VAL A 252 -8.95 -18.09 4.11
N GLU A 253 -9.40 -19.11 4.81
CA GLU A 253 -10.44 -18.97 5.83
C GLU A 253 -9.84 -18.48 7.16
N LYS A 254 -8.67 -19.00 7.54
CA LYS A 254 -7.99 -18.65 8.78
C LYS A 254 -6.92 -17.60 8.52
N VAL A 255 -6.93 -16.57 9.34
CA VAL A 255 -6.00 -15.44 9.22
C VAL A 255 -4.55 -15.90 9.29
N GLU A 256 -4.24 -16.89 10.13
CA GLU A 256 -2.89 -17.40 10.36
C GLU A 256 -2.29 -18.13 9.13
N GLU A 257 -3.13 -18.60 8.21
CA GLU A 257 -2.70 -19.30 6.99
C GLU A 257 -2.30 -18.34 5.87
N HIS A 258 -2.64 -17.04 6.01
CA HIS A 258 -2.34 -16.04 4.99
C HIS A 258 -0.85 -15.66 4.99
N LYS A 259 -0.25 -15.66 3.79
CA LYS A 259 1.12 -15.21 3.57
C LYS A 259 1.11 -13.94 2.73
N LEU A 260 1.74 -12.90 3.24
CA LEU A 260 1.96 -11.67 2.48
C LEU A 260 3.15 -11.79 1.54
N HIS A 261 3.07 -11.10 0.42
CA HIS A 261 4.24 -10.89 -0.42
C HIS A 261 5.24 -9.99 0.32
N SER A 262 6.51 -10.31 0.13
CA SER A 262 7.61 -9.52 0.67
C SER A 262 7.71 -8.17 -0.06
N GLU A 263 7.90 -7.09 0.69
CA GLU A 263 8.06 -5.73 0.18
C GLU A 263 9.40 -5.15 0.64
N ALA A 264 10.16 -4.61 -0.32
CA ALA A 264 11.47 -4.03 -0.02
C ALA A 264 11.34 -2.74 0.78
N TYR A 265 12.12 -2.62 1.87
CA TYR A 265 12.17 -1.43 2.69
C TYR A 265 13.60 -0.94 2.94
N SER A 266 13.71 0.32 3.35
CA SER A 266 14.94 0.96 3.80
C SER A 266 14.66 1.92 4.94
N ILE A 267 15.52 1.89 5.97
CA ILE A 267 15.50 2.80 7.12
C ILE A 267 16.89 3.41 7.21
N SER A 268 17.00 4.74 7.12
CA SER A 268 18.29 5.43 7.26
C SER A 268 18.78 5.41 8.70
N ALA A 269 20.06 5.71 8.92
CA ALA A 269 20.63 5.80 10.26
C ALA A 269 19.94 6.90 11.09
N GLU A 270 19.68 8.06 10.48
CA GLU A 270 19.00 9.18 11.15
C GLU A 270 17.55 8.83 11.52
N ALA A 271 16.84 8.12 10.64
CA ALA A 271 15.48 7.68 10.93
C ALA A 271 15.46 6.65 12.06
N ALA A 272 16.36 5.67 12.03
CA ALA A 272 16.48 4.66 13.09
C ALA A 272 16.82 5.31 14.44
N GLU A 273 17.78 6.25 14.48
CA GLU A 273 18.15 6.99 15.69
C GLU A 273 16.95 7.78 16.25
N SER A 274 16.22 8.51 15.40
CA SER A 274 15.05 9.30 15.82
C SER A 274 13.95 8.42 16.38
N ILE A 275 13.69 7.25 15.76
CA ILE A 275 12.69 6.29 16.21
C ILE A 275 13.10 5.68 17.54
N ASN A 276 14.34 5.22 17.67
CA ASN A 276 14.85 4.60 18.89
C ASN A 276 14.87 5.59 20.07
N ARG A 277 15.30 6.83 19.84
CA ARG A 277 15.24 7.90 20.84
C ARG A 277 13.80 8.13 21.33
N ALA A 278 12.82 8.18 20.40
CA ALA A 278 11.42 8.31 20.81
C ALA A 278 10.94 7.13 21.64
N MET A 279 11.36 5.90 21.32
CA MET A 279 11.04 4.69 22.08
C MET A 279 11.68 4.71 23.49
N ASP A 280 12.97 5.03 23.57
CA ASP A 280 13.73 5.08 24.85
C ASP A 280 13.17 6.16 25.80
N GLU A 281 12.70 7.28 25.24
CA GLU A 281 12.05 8.37 25.98
C GLU A 281 10.55 8.14 26.22
N ASN A 282 10.00 6.98 25.85
CA ASN A 282 8.58 6.64 25.95
C ASN A 282 7.67 7.67 25.28
N ARG A 283 8.14 8.32 24.22
CA ARG A 283 7.33 9.21 23.37
C ARG A 283 6.49 8.40 22.39
N ARG A 284 5.30 8.88 22.09
CA ARG A 284 4.40 8.20 21.14
C ARG A 284 4.98 8.25 19.72
N VAL A 285 5.07 7.07 19.09
CA VAL A 285 5.42 6.92 17.68
C VAL A 285 4.15 6.72 16.88
N VAL A 286 3.83 7.69 16.02
CA VAL A 286 2.64 7.72 15.16
C VAL A 286 3.03 7.30 13.76
N ALA A 287 2.50 6.18 13.27
CA ALA A 287 2.76 5.71 11.92
C ALA A 287 1.72 6.25 10.93
N VAL A 288 2.18 6.81 9.81
CA VAL A 288 1.31 7.21 8.70
C VAL A 288 1.25 6.09 7.68
N GLY A 289 0.11 5.40 7.67
CA GLY A 289 -0.17 4.25 6.80
C GLY A 289 0.21 2.89 7.39
N THR A 290 -0.55 1.87 7.00
CA THR A 290 -0.33 0.47 7.38
C THR A 290 1.03 -0.07 6.92
N THR A 291 1.56 0.44 5.80
CA THR A 291 2.91 0.09 5.30
C THR A 291 4.00 0.54 6.26
N THR A 292 3.87 1.73 6.85
CA THR A 292 4.80 2.25 7.86
C THR A 292 4.76 1.38 9.12
N VAL A 293 3.55 1.03 9.60
CA VAL A 293 3.37 0.11 10.74
C VAL A 293 4.10 -1.21 10.49
N ARG A 294 3.84 -1.85 9.36
CA ARG A 294 4.45 -3.15 9.01
C ARG A 294 5.97 -3.08 8.97
N THR A 295 6.51 -2.03 8.38
CA THR A 295 7.96 -1.85 8.27
C THR A 295 8.61 -1.71 9.64
N LEU A 296 8.08 -0.84 10.49
CA LEU A 296 8.64 -0.59 11.82
C LEU A 296 8.58 -1.83 12.71
N GLU A 297 7.42 -2.49 12.76
CA GLU A 297 7.24 -3.69 13.57
C GLU A 297 8.05 -4.89 13.03
N TYR A 298 8.20 -4.99 11.70
CA TYR A 298 9.06 -6.00 11.08
C TYR A 298 10.54 -5.76 11.43
N ALA A 299 11.01 -4.53 11.30
CA ALA A 299 12.41 -4.19 11.58
C ALA A 299 12.78 -4.44 13.06
N ALA A 300 11.86 -4.14 14.00
CA ALA A 300 12.06 -4.33 15.43
C ALA A 300 11.78 -5.76 15.94
N ARG A 301 11.34 -6.71 15.08
CA ARG A 301 10.88 -8.04 15.54
C ARG A 301 11.92 -8.84 16.33
N ASN A 302 13.20 -8.72 15.97
CA ASN A 302 14.31 -9.48 16.51
C ASN A 302 15.31 -8.60 17.30
N SER A 303 14.95 -7.34 17.58
CA SER A 303 15.80 -6.36 18.27
C SER A 303 14.96 -5.51 19.20
N PRO A 304 15.48 -5.04 20.34
CA PRO A 304 14.80 -4.05 21.16
C PRO A 304 14.71 -2.68 20.48
N GLN A 305 15.54 -2.42 19.48
CA GLN A 305 15.61 -1.19 18.71
C GLN A 305 15.31 -1.45 17.24
N VAL A 306 14.90 -0.42 16.52
CA VAL A 306 14.73 -0.41 15.05
C VAL A 306 16.11 -0.26 14.41
N PRO A 307 16.63 -1.27 13.69
CA PRO A 307 17.94 -1.17 13.03
C PRO A 307 17.84 -0.31 11.76
N ALA A 308 18.89 0.47 11.49
CA ALA A 308 19.11 1.05 10.17
C ALA A 308 19.47 -0.05 9.17
N GLY A 309 19.06 0.12 7.91
CA GLY A 309 19.41 -0.81 6.83
C GLY A 309 18.30 -1.04 5.83
N ARG A 310 18.50 -2.05 5.00
CA ARG A 310 17.56 -2.49 3.97
C ARG A 310 17.13 -3.92 4.25
N GLY A 311 15.90 -4.26 3.83
CA GLY A 311 15.37 -5.60 4.00
C GLY A 311 14.10 -5.80 3.18
N GLU A 312 13.49 -6.96 3.39
CA GLU A 312 12.20 -7.31 2.81
C GLU A 312 11.22 -7.65 3.93
N ALA A 313 10.09 -6.92 4.02
CA ALA A 313 9.07 -7.10 5.04
C ALA A 313 7.92 -7.95 4.53
N ASP A 314 7.68 -9.09 5.17
CA ASP A 314 6.59 -10.02 4.90
C ASP A 314 5.63 -10.19 6.11
N LEU A 315 5.76 -9.31 7.11
CA LEU A 315 5.02 -9.39 8.35
C LEU A 315 3.52 -9.21 8.12
N PHE A 316 2.74 -10.20 8.53
CA PHE A 316 1.29 -10.12 8.62
C PHE A 316 0.87 -9.86 10.07
N ILE A 317 0.25 -8.71 10.30
CA ILE A 317 -0.21 -8.26 11.62
C ILE A 317 -1.72 -8.52 11.73
N TYR A 318 -2.13 -9.25 12.80
CA TYR A 318 -3.53 -9.56 13.10
C TYR A 318 -3.76 -9.51 14.63
N PRO A 319 -5.01 -9.52 15.12
CA PRO A 319 -5.31 -9.41 16.54
C PRO A 319 -4.54 -10.43 17.40
N GLY A 320 -3.96 -9.93 18.49
CA GLY A 320 -3.03 -10.66 19.34
C GLY A 320 -1.55 -10.31 19.09
N PHE A 321 -1.27 -9.53 18.02
CA PHE A 321 0.07 -9.00 17.78
C PHE A 321 0.49 -8.01 18.87
N ASN A 322 1.74 -8.12 19.31
CA ASN A 322 2.31 -7.22 20.31
C ASN A 322 3.14 -6.12 19.63
N PHE A 323 2.56 -4.94 19.51
CA PHE A 323 3.23 -3.76 18.94
C PHE A 323 4.36 -3.30 19.86
N ARG A 324 5.53 -3.08 19.28
CA ARG A 324 6.76 -2.67 19.99
C ARG A 324 7.12 -1.23 19.74
N VAL A 325 6.85 -0.73 18.55
CA VAL A 325 7.27 0.59 18.08
C VAL A 325 6.08 1.52 17.94
N VAL A 326 5.02 1.05 17.28
CA VAL A 326 3.90 1.91 16.89
C VAL A 326 2.89 2.07 18.02
N SER A 327 2.65 3.32 18.41
CA SER A 327 1.69 3.68 19.47
C SER A 327 0.35 4.15 18.93
N ALA A 328 0.33 4.74 17.74
CA ALA A 328 -0.86 5.26 17.08
C ALA A 328 -0.67 5.20 15.55
N MET A 329 -1.77 5.22 14.80
CA MET A 329 -1.73 5.11 13.35
C MET A 329 -2.77 6.00 12.69
N LEU A 330 -2.33 6.74 11.65
CA LEU A 330 -3.21 7.35 10.66
C LEU A 330 -3.33 6.41 9.46
N THR A 331 -4.54 6.10 9.02
CA THR A 331 -4.78 5.20 7.88
C THR A 331 -6.04 5.60 7.11
N ASN A 332 -6.18 5.14 5.85
CA ASN A 332 -7.45 5.23 5.13
C ASN A 332 -8.39 4.10 5.57
N PHE A 333 -9.67 4.19 5.19
CA PHE A 333 -10.60 3.08 5.35
C PHE A 333 -10.32 1.98 4.32
N HIS A 334 -10.36 0.72 4.77
CA HIS A 334 -9.95 -0.45 3.99
C HIS A 334 -11.13 -1.38 3.65
N LEU A 335 -10.92 -2.28 2.67
CA LEU A 335 -11.89 -3.30 2.25
C LEU A 335 -12.32 -4.23 3.39
N PRO A 336 -13.59 -4.70 3.36
CA PRO A 336 -13.97 -5.86 4.14
C PRO A 336 -13.01 -7.03 3.90
N GLN A 337 -12.72 -7.80 4.93
CA GLN A 337 -11.90 -9.02 4.89
C GLN A 337 -10.48 -8.80 4.31
N SER A 338 -9.95 -7.56 4.32
CA SER A 338 -8.61 -7.27 3.84
C SER A 338 -7.55 -7.37 4.92
N THR A 339 -6.32 -7.68 4.51
CA THR A 339 -5.15 -7.70 5.41
C THR A 339 -4.94 -6.38 6.13
N LEU A 340 -5.32 -5.27 5.49
CA LEU A 340 -5.17 -3.92 6.03
C LEU A 340 -6.20 -3.64 7.13
N LEU A 341 -7.46 -4.03 6.94
CA LEU A 341 -8.48 -3.94 8.00
C LEU A 341 -8.10 -4.80 9.20
N ILE A 342 -7.60 -6.02 8.96
CA ILE A 342 -7.13 -6.93 10.01
C ILE A 342 -6.02 -6.27 10.84
N LEU A 343 -5.06 -5.59 10.19
CA LEU A 343 -4.00 -4.84 10.87
C LEU A 343 -4.57 -3.69 11.72
N VAL A 344 -5.52 -2.91 11.18
CA VAL A 344 -6.17 -1.83 11.94
C VAL A 344 -6.87 -2.39 13.16
N CYS A 345 -7.58 -3.53 13.02
CA CYS A 345 -8.23 -4.24 14.12
C CYS A 345 -7.23 -4.76 15.16
N ALA A 346 -6.01 -5.13 14.74
CA ALA A 346 -4.96 -5.55 15.66
C ALA A 346 -4.49 -4.40 16.57
N LEU A 347 -4.42 -3.16 16.05
CA LEU A 347 -4.00 -1.99 16.81
C LEU A 347 -5.14 -1.38 17.63
N GLY A 348 -6.32 -1.22 17.03
CA GLY A 348 -7.44 -0.47 17.59
C GLY A 348 -8.46 -1.33 18.35
N GLY A 349 -8.30 -2.68 18.33
CA GLY A 349 -9.31 -3.61 18.83
C GLY A 349 -10.38 -3.92 17.78
N LYS A 350 -10.69 -5.22 17.58
CA LYS A 350 -11.59 -5.67 16.52
C LYS A 350 -12.98 -5.03 16.62
N GLU A 351 -13.59 -5.10 17.79
CA GLU A 351 -14.97 -4.61 17.99
C GLU A 351 -15.07 -3.10 17.84
N GLN A 352 -14.10 -2.35 18.38
CA GLN A 352 -14.03 -0.89 18.30
C GLN A 352 -13.84 -0.43 16.84
N VAL A 353 -12.90 -1.04 16.12
CA VAL A 353 -12.63 -0.71 14.72
C VAL A 353 -13.83 -1.03 13.84
N LEU A 354 -14.46 -2.21 13.98
CA LEU A 354 -15.63 -2.56 13.18
C LEU A 354 -16.84 -1.67 13.51
N ALA A 355 -16.99 -1.22 14.78
CA ALA A 355 -18.00 -0.24 15.16
C ALA A 355 -17.73 1.11 14.47
N ALA A 356 -16.48 1.59 14.47
CA ALA A 356 -16.06 2.80 13.79
C ALA A 356 -16.26 2.73 12.27
N TYR A 357 -16.02 1.57 11.65
CA TYR A 357 -16.29 1.36 10.22
C TYR A 357 -17.78 1.38 9.88
N ARG A 358 -18.64 0.78 10.74
CA ARG A 358 -20.10 0.89 10.58
C ARG A 358 -20.58 2.32 10.71
N HIS A 359 -20.04 3.08 11.66
CA HIS A 359 -20.30 4.52 11.82
C HIS A 359 -19.86 5.29 10.56
N ALA A 360 -18.64 5.06 10.05
CA ALA A 360 -18.15 5.71 8.85
C ALA A 360 -19.03 5.44 7.62
N VAL A 361 -19.57 4.22 7.47
CA VAL A 361 -20.54 3.89 6.41
C VAL A 361 -21.85 4.66 6.61
N ALA A 362 -22.40 4.68 7.83
CA ALA A 362 -23.64 5.39 8.15
C ALA A 362 -23.52 6.89 7.89
N GLU A 363 -22.39 7.48 8.26
CA GLU A 363 -22.06 8.90 8.07
C GLU A 363 -21.52 9.21 6.67
N ARG A 364 -21.55 8.21 5.75
CA ARG A 364 -21.16 8.36 4.35
C ARG A 364 -19.74 8.91 4.17
N TYR A 365 -18.77 8.39 4.94
CA TYR A 365 -17.35 8.59 4.69
C TYR A 365 -16.98 8.01 3.32
N ARG A 366 -15.94 8.56 2.72
CA ARG A 366 -15.35 8.06 1.49
C ARG A 366 -14.29 7.02 1.81
N PHE A 367 -14.27 5.93 1.05
CA PHE A 367 -13.40 4.79 1.31
C PHE A 367 -12.25 4.67 0.31
N TYR A 368 -11.18 3.98 0.69
CA TYR A 368 -9.96 3.66 -0.07
C TYR A 368 -9.01 4.84 -0.35
N SER A 369 -8.18 4.69 -1.43
CA SER A 369 -7.01 5.54 -1.69
C SER A 369 -7.30 7.03 -1.74
N TYR A 370 -8.41 7.41 -2.37
CA TYR A 370 -8.86 8.81 -2.47
C TYR A 370 -9.96 9.16 -1.48
N GLY A 371 -10.22 8.26 -0.55
CA GLY A 371 -11.23 8.44 0.48
C GLY A 371 -10.76 9.29 1.64
N ASP A 372 -11.49 9.18 2.74
CA ASP A 372 -11.23 9.80 4.02
C ASP A 372 -10.28 8.93 4.87
N CYS A 373 -9.92 9.39 6.05
CA CYS A 373 -8.98 8.70 6.90
C CYS A 373 -9.52 8.41 8.30
N MET A 374 -8.79 7.56 9.00
CA MET A 374 -9.02 7.20 10.40
C MET A 374 -7.73 7.38 11.18
N PHE A 375 -7.82 7.98 12.36
CA PHE A 375 -6.73 8.07 13.31
C PHE A 375 -7.04 7.20 14.52
N VAL A 376 -6.20 6.19 14.76
CA VAL A 376 -6.33 5.25 15.87
C VAL A 376 -5.26 5.59 16.90
N ASP A 377 -5.64 6.00 18.11
CA ASP A 377 -4.72 6.49 19.14
C ASP A 377 -5.02 5.99 20.59
#